data_4c16b0322096c724b90071d69d387a3f
#
_entry.id   4c16b0322096c724b90071d69d387a3f
#
_cell.length_a   1.000
_cell.length_b   1.000
_cell.length_c   1.000
_cell.angle_alpha   90.00
_cell.angle_beta   90.00
_cell.angle_gamma   90.00
#
_symmetry.space_group_name_H-M   'P 1'
#
loop_
_entity.id
_entity.type
_entity.pdbx_description
1 polymer ?
#
loop_
_entity_poly.entity_id
_entity_poly.type
_entity_poly.pdbx_seq_one_letter_code
_entity_poly.pdbx_strand_id
1 'polypeptide(L)'
;MVGVLSFFYKYIFIILLQFFSSNSYSQYLTLDSHIDIPFDYMDNVNHDPGKLTKMQVDFFKMQSGSLDSGFFIVYVKQDELTSHGYNEAKRLSMLKFKAIHKMIKVYPDKIILALKPEDIRQAKKDGKFSAAIGIENGYIIGKNINLLQTFYDLGARYITLSHIGHNQISDSSIPKKSLKDLPELHGGLSPFGKKVISKMNDLGIMVDISHISDKAAIQAIELSKVPVIASHSSVRSIANHPRNLPDNIIKRIAEKNGVIQVVAFSSYIELNLKRTNAIKKLGNLVAHLSGDERFIYNKHSKTLKYKEEMKVINKIFPLPTVSDFVDHIEYIINLVGIDYVGIASDFGGGGGIDGWIDASETKNITLALKERGYSKSDIKKVWSENILRVWTEADNFSSREAMHDLFD
;
A
#
# COMPACT_ATOMS: atom_id res chain seq x y z
N MET A 1 65.37 -7.96 -3.22
CA MET A 1 64.30 -7.70 -2.25
C MET A 1 63.11 -6.93 -2.76
N VAL A 2 62.97 -6.71 -4.08
CA VAL A 2 61.87 -5.89 -4.67
C VAL A 2 60.74 -6.78 -5.25
N GLY A 3 60.98 -8.10 -5.40
CA GLY A 3 60.01 -9.02 -6.02
C GLY A 3 58.94 -9.60 -5.12
N VAL A 4 59.11 -9.58 -3.82
CA VAL A 4 58.18 -10.27 -2.84
C VAL A 4 57.06 -9.32 -2.39
N LEU A 5 57.30 -8.02 -2.35
CA LEU A 5 56.27 -7.03 -1.97
C LEU A 5 55.19 -6.82 -3.06
N SER A 6 55.51 -7.04 -4.32
CA SER A 6 54.53 -6.89 -5.44
C SER A 6 53.49 -8.03 -5.46
N PHE A 7 53.86 -9.22 -4.96
CA PHE A 7 52.93 -10.36 -4.93
C PHE A 7 51.88 -10.25 -3.81
N PHE A 8 52.30 -9.70 -2.66
CA PHE A 8 51.37 -9.51 -1.53
C PHE A 8 50.32 -8.44 -1.77
N TYR A 9 50.64 -7.36 -2.49
CA TYR A 9 49.66 -6.31 -2.83
C TYR A 9 48.61 -6.77 -3.84
N LYS A 10 48.95 -7.63 -4.80
CA LYS A 10 47.97 -8.20 -5.73
C LYS A 10 46.96 -9.15 -5.07
N TYR A 11 47.39 -9.93 -4.08
CA TYR A 11 46.50 -10.85 -3.36
C TYR A 11 45.60 -10.13 -2.34
N ILE A 12 46.08 -9.06 -1.71
CA ILE A 12 45.30 -8.24 -0.79
C ILE A 12 44.21 -7.48 -1.58
N PHE A 13 44.49 -6.99 -2.80
CA PHE A 13 43.50 -6.32 -3.61
C PHE A 13 42.45 -7.28 -4.20
N ILE A 14 42.81 -8.50 -4.50
CA ILE A 14 41.87 -9.54 -4.96
C ILE A 14 41.01 -10.03 -3.80
N ILE A 15 41.53 -10.16 -2.58
CA ILE A 15 40.77 -10.54 -1.39
C ILE A 15 39.83 -9.39 -0.98
N LEU A 16 40.23 -8.12 -1.07
CA LEU A 16 39.35 -6.98 -0.82
C LEU A 16 38.26 -6.84 -1.89
N LEU A 17 38.50 -7.18 -3.16
CA LEU A 17 37.49 -7.20 -4.21
C LEU A 17 36.50 -8.37 -4.06
N GLN A 18 36.89 -9.48 -3.45
CA GLN A 18 35.95 -10.58 -3.16
C GLN A 18 35.08 -10.31 -1.94
N PHE A 19 35.49 -9.43 -1.02
CA PHE A 19 34.67 -9.01 0.11
C PHE A 19 33.62 -7.93 -0.24
N PHE A 20 33.76 -7.24 -1.36
CA PHE A 20 32.79 -6.24 -1.83
C PHE A 20 31.75 -6.76 -2.83
N SER A 21 31.78 -8.04 -3.20
CA SER A 21 30.80 -8.65 -4.10
C SER A 21 29.83 -9.60 -3.41
N SER A 22 29.74 -9.60 -2.09
CA SER A 22 28.56 -10.13 -1.43
C SER A 22 27.44 -9.08 -1.59
N ASN A 23 26.75 -9.10 -2.73
CA ASN A 23 25.39 -8.62 -2.82
C ASN A 23 24.63 -9.33 -1.69
N SER A 24 24.52 -8.70 -0.53
CA SER A 24 23.66 -9.17 0.52
C SER A 24 22.22 -8.90 0.05
N TYR A 25 21.74 -9.73 -0.89
CA TYR A 25 20.30 -9.83 -1.11
C TYR A 25 19.69 -10.09 0.27
N SER A 26 18.79 -9.21 0.69
CA SER A 26 18.04 -9.42 1.92
C SER A 26 17.55 -10.86 1.96
N GLN A 27 17.80 -11.56 3.10
CA GLN A 27 17.39 -12.95 3.24
C GLN A 27 15.86 -13.12 3.23
N TYR A 28 15.12 -12.01 3.21
CA TYR A 28 13.67 -11.93 3.19
C TYR A 28 13.22 -11.37 1.84
N LEU A 29 12.12 -11.88 1.33
CA LEU A 29 11.35 -11.22 0.29
C LEU A 29 10.47 -10.17 0.98
N THR A 30 10.77 -8.90 0.76
CA THR A 30 10.02 -7.78 1.34
C THR A 30 9.01 -7.25 0.33
N LEU A 31 7.76 -7.15 0.74
CA LEU A 31 6.67 -6.66 -0.08
C LEU A 31 5.87 -5.61 0.69
N ASP A 32 5.74 -4.43 0.11
CA ASP A 32 4.89 -3.35 0.59
C ASP A 32 3.54 -3.41 -0.14
N SER A 33 2.47 -3.55 0.59
CA SER A 33 1.14 -3.74 -0.02
C SER A 33 0.48 -2.46 -0.52
N HIS A 34 1.08 -1.26 -0.28
CA HIS A 34 0.46 -0.01 -0.70
C HIS A 34 1.47 1.13 -0.90
N ILE A 35 1.77 1.44 -2.17
CA ILE A 35 2.67 2.51 -2.59
C ILE A 35 1.97 3.39 -3.61
N ASP A 36 1.63 4.63 -3.24
CA ASP A 36 1.01 5.57 -4.16
C ASP A 36 1.99 6.18 -5.15
N ILE A 37 1.49 6.40 -6.37
CA ILE A 37 2.23 7.11 -7.42
C ILE A 37 1.54 8.44 -7.75
N PRO A 38 2.29 9.51 -8.06
CA PRO A 38 1.71 10.76 -8.54
C PRO A 38 1.13 10.62 -9.95
N PHE A 39 0.27 11.55 -10.38
CA PHE A 39 -0.33 11.52 -11.73
C PHE A 39 0.68 11.73 -12.86
N ASP A 40 1.76 12.44 -12.59
CA ASP A 40 2.86 12.69 -13.54
C ASP A 40 4.04 11.73 -13.33
N TYR A 41 3.78 10.54 -12.72
CA TYR A 41 4.75 9.46 -12.58
C TYR A 41 5.29 9.04 -13.94
N MET A 42 6.61 8.93 -14.08
CA MET A 42 7.30 8.65 -15.34
C MET A 42 7.24 9.76 -16.42
N ASP A 43 6.47 10.81 -16.21
CA ASP A 43 6.38 11.96 -17.15
C ASP A 43 7.15 13.17 -16.62
N ASN A 44 7.39 13.26 -15.32
CA ASN A 44 8.18 14.27 -14.65
C ASN A 44 9.50 13.64 -14.15
N VAL A 45 10.62 14.26 -14.44
CA VAL A 45 11.95 13.78 -14.01
C VAL A 45 12.08 13.64 -12.49
N ASN A 46 11.36 14.44 -11.72
CA ASN A 46 11.31 14.32 -10.25
C ASN A 46 10.41 13.18 -9.76
N HIS A 47 9.63 12.56 -10.65
CA HIS A 47 8.73 11.44 -10.40
C HIS A 47 9.08 10.21 -11.26
N ASP A 48 10.33 10.14 -11.73
CA ASP A 48 10.92 9.00 -12.40
C ASP A 48 11.66 8.11 -11.37
N PRO A 49 11.17 6.90 -11.04
CA PRO A 49 11.78 6.04 -10.02
C PRO A 49 13.17 5.51 -10.40
N GLY A 50 13.55 5.60 -11.67
CA GLY A 50 14.92 5.30 -12.12
C GLY A 50 15.95 6.37 -11.75
N LYS A 51 15.52 7.47 -11.14
CA LYS A 51 16.34 8.56 -10.61
C LYS A 51 16.27 8.60 -9.09
N LEU A 52 17.30 9.16 -8.45
CA LEU A 52 17.22 9.52 -7.04
C LEU A 52 16.29 10.75 -6.91
N THR A 53 15.13 10.56 -6.31
CA THR A 53 14.08 11.56 -6.26
C THR A 53 13.76 12.03 -4.85
N LYS A 54 12.81 12.96 -4.74
CA LYS A 54 12.18 13.33 -3.45
C LYS A 54 10.93 12.50 -3.14
N MET A 55 10.53 11.58 -4.03
CA MET A 55 9.48 10.60 -3.72
C MET A 55 9.94 9.69 -2.57
N GLN A 56 9.01 9.14 -1.85
CA GLN A 56 9.31 8.17 -0.78
C GLN A 56 9.79 6.82 -1.35
N VAL A 57 9.46 6.51 -2.62
CA VAL A 57 9.87 5.27 -3.30
C VAL A 57 10.52 5.59 -4.64
N ASP A 58 11.75 5.16 -4.81
CA ASP A 58 12.49 5.06 -6.08
C ASP A 58 13.46 3.87 -5.98
N PHE A 59 14.05 3.43 -7.09
CA PHE A 59 14.88 2.22 -7.11
C PHE A 59 16.11 2.30 -6.21
N PHE A 60 16.67 3.50 -6.01
CA PHE A 60 17.81 3.70 -5.12
C PHE A 60 17.42 3.48 -3.66
N LYS A 61 16.26 4.00 -3.24
CA LYS A 61 15.72 3.82 -1.91
C LYS A 61 15.26 2.39 -1.67
N MET A 62 14.57 1.77 -2.65
CA MET A 62 14.21 0.36 -2.57
C MET A 62 15.44 -0.52 -2.37
N GLN A 63 16.50 -0.29 -3.14
CA GLN A 63 17.76 -1.03 -3.01
C GLN A 63 18.43 -0.79 -1.64
N SER A 64 18.54 0.46 -1.20
CA SER A 64 19.17 0.83 0.08
C SER A 64 18.42 0.26 1.29
N GLY A 65 17.09 0.29 1.25
CA GLY A 65 16.22 -0.22 2.31
C GLY A 65 15.91 -1.71 2.21
N SER A 66 16.34 -2.37 1.14
CA SER A 66 16.01 -3.78 0.86
C SER A 66 14.49 -4.00 0.70
N LEU A 67 13.79 -3.12 0.01
CA LEU A 67 12.42 -3.32 -0.42
C LEU A 67 12.44 -3.97 -1.83
N ASP A 68 11.93 -5.19 -1.94
CA ASP A 68 12.02 -5.98 -3.17
C ASP A 68 10.80 -5.80 -4.08
N SER A 69 9.62 -5.61 -3.49
CA SER A 69 8.35 -5.60 -4.19
C SER A 69 7.38 -4.60 -3.57
N GLY A 70 6.41 -4.15 -4.36
CA GLY A 70 5.30 -3.37 -3.85
C GLY A 70 4.08 -3.41 -4.75
N PHE A 71 2.91 -3.15 -4.15
CA PHE A 71 1.72 -2.82 -4.91
C PHE A 71 1.74 -1.32 -5.24
N PHE A 72 1.89 -0.98 -6.50
CA PHE A 72 1.84 0.39 -7.02
C PHE A 72 0.38 0.76 -7.31
N ILE A 73 -0.07 1.88 -6.75
CA ILE A 73 -1.48 2.16 -6.58
C ILE A 73 -2.06 3.05 -7.69
N VAL A 74 -3.13 2.55 -8.27
CA VAL A 74 -4.01 3.33 -9.14
C VAL A 74 -5.11 3.94 -8.26
N TYR A 75 -4.79 5.07 -7.64
CA TYR A 75 -5.73 5.85 -6.84
C TYR A 75 -6.35 6.99 -7.64
N VAL A 76 -7.68 7.11 -7.54
CA VAL A 76 -8.43 8.28 -8.00
C VAL A 76 -9.37 8.75 -6.89
N LYS A 77 -9.28 10.05 -6.60
CA LYS A 77 -10.08 10.67 -5.54
C LYS A 77 -11.57 10.52 -5.81
N GLN A 78 -12.34 10.23 -4.76
CA GLN A 78 -13.80 10.22 -4.79
C GLN A 78 -14.36 11.59 -5.21
N ASP A 79 -15.28 11.57 -6.17
CA ASP A 79 -16.06 12.70 -6.63
C ASP A 79 -17.56 12.34 -6.69
N GLU A 80 -18.39 13.17 -7.31
CA GLU A 80 -19.84 12.95 -7.44
C GLU A 80 -20.16 11.64 -8.15
N LEU A 81 -21.25 10.98 -7.73
CA LEU A 81 -21.71 9.72 -8.30
C LEU A 81 -22.52 9.94 -9.60
N THR A 82 -21.91 10.67 -10.54
CA THR A 82 -22.49 11.05 -11.84
C THR A 82 -21.73 10.39 -12.99
N SER A 83 -22.35 10.30 -14.17
CA SER A 83 -21.68 9.80 -15.37
C SER A 83 -20.42 10.61 -15.70
N HIS A 84 -20.43 11.92 -15.48
CA HIS A 84 -19.26 12.78 -15.66
C HIS A 84 -18.13 12.39 -14.69
N GLY A 85 -18.43 12.31 -13.40
CA GLY A 85 -17.45 11.91 -12.37
C GLY A 85 -16.84 10.54 -12.62
N TYR A 86 -17.65 9.54 -12.99
CA TYR A 86 -17.17 8.20 -13.33
C TYR A 86 -16.27 8.17 -14.58
N ASN A 87 -16.65 8.91 -15.64
CA ASN A 87 -15.84 8.97 -16.85
C ASN A 87 -14.49 9.64 -16.60
N GLU A 88 -14.46 10.70 -15.81
CA GLU A 88 -13.22 11.37 -15.43
C GLU A 88 -12.35 10.48 -14.54
N ALA A 89 -12.94 9.79 -13.57
CA ALA A 89 -12.22 8.86 -12.72
C ALA A 89 -11.60 7.71 -13.52
N LYS A 90 -12.33 7.13 -14.47
CA LYS A 90 -11.81 6.14 -15.42
C LYS A 90 -10.64 6.71 -16.24
N ARG A 91 -10.79 7.90 -16.81
CA ARG A 91 -9.73 8.57 -17.60
C ARG A 91 -8.46 8.76 -16.77
N LEU A 92 -8.59 9.24 -15.53
CA LEU A 92 -7.46 9.45 -14.61
C LEU A 92 -6.81 8.13 -14.20
N SER A 93 -7.58 7.08 -13.95
CA SER A 93 -7.05 5.77 -13.63
C SER A 93 -6.18 5.20 -14.75
N MET A 94 -6.62 5.36 -16.02
CA MET A 94 -5.86 4.93 -17.19
C MET A 94 -4.51 5.63 -17.33
N LEU A 95 -4.38 6.89 -16.88
CA LEU A 95 -3.09 7.58 -16.86
C LEU A 95 -2.11 6.90 -15.88
N LYS A 96 -2.57 6.50 -14.68
CA LYS A 96 -1.74 5.80 -13.70
C LYS A 96 -1.36 4.39 -14.16
N PHE A 97 -2.28 3.62 -14.74
CA PHE A 97 -1.93 2.33 -15.37
C PHE A 97 -0.85 2.51 -16.43
N LYS A 98 -1.03 3.48 -17.35
CA LYS A 98 -0.04 3.79 -18.38
C LYS A 98 1.33 4.17 -17.79
N ALA A 99 1.35 4.90 -16.69
CA ALA A 99 2.59 5.30 -16.03
C ALA A 99 3.33 4.08 -15.43
N ILE A 100 2.62 3.15 -14.78
CA ILE A 100 3.22 1.93 -14.25
C ILE A 100 3.76 1.06 -15.40
N HIS A 101 2.99 0.85 -16.46
CA HIS A 101 3.46 0.10 -17.63
C HIS A 101 4.64 0.78 -18.32
N LYS A 102 4.68 2.13 -18.36
CA LYS A 102 5.82 2.89 -18.87
C LYS A 102 7.08 2.64 -18.02
N MET A 103 6.96 2.61 -16.69
CA MET A 103 8.05 2.27 -15.78
C MET A 103 8.65 0.90 -16.12
N ILE A 104 7.82 -0.13 -16.24
CA ILE A 104 8.26 -1.49 -16.59
C ILE A 104 8.97 -1.52 -17.95
N LYS A 105 8.41 -0.82 -18.94
CA LYS A 105 8.97 -0.75 -20.30
C LYS A 105 10.30 -0.02 -20.35
N VAL A 106 10.46 1.03 -19.56
CA VAL A 106 11.70 1.87 -19.55
C VAL A 106 12.82 1.19 -18.77
N TYR A 107 12.48 0.41 -17.73
CA TYR A 107 13.45 -0.20 -16.81
C TYR A 107 13.33 -1.75 -16.73
N PRO A 108 13.33 -2.48 -17.87
CA PRO A 108 13.08 -3.93 -17.89
C PRO A 108 14.15 -4.75 -17.15
N ASP A 109 15.35 -4.18 -17.00
CA ASP A 109 16.46 -4.81 -16.25
C ASP A 109 16.38 -4.57 -14.74
N LYS A 110 15.51 -3.67 -14.29
CA LYS A 110 15.39 -3.27 -12.88
C LYS A 110 14.12 -3.79 -12.23
N ILE A 111 12.99 -3.77 -12.94
CA ILE A 111 11.67 -4.07 -12.38
C ILE A 111 10.81 -4.82 -13.38
N ILE A 112 9.99 -5.74 -12.89
CA ILE A 112 8.98 -6.45 -13.68
C ILE A 112 7.57 -6.12 -13.19
N LEU A 113 6.58 -6.29 -14.05
CA LEU A 113 5.17 -6.36 -13.64
C LEU A 113 4.88 -7.75 -13.11
N ALA A 114 4.42 -7.85 -11.86
CA ALA A 114 3.99 -9.11 -11.27
C ALA A 114 2.49 -9.29 -11.47
N LEU A 115 2.10 -10.35 -12.14
CA LEU A 115 0.72 -10.72 -12.41
C LEU A 115 0.23 -11.89 -11.55
N LYS A 116 1.15 -12.57 -10.85
CA LYS A 116 0.91 -13.67 -9.93
C LYS A 116 2.01 -13.72 -8.85
N PRO A 117 1.78 -14.40 -7.73
CA PRO A 117 2.76 -14.51 -6.63
C PRO A 117 4.13 -15.03 -7.04
N GLU A 118 4.18 -15.97 -8.00
CA GLU A 118 5.42 -16.56 -8.50
C GLU A 118 6.32 -15.54 -9.20
N ASP A 119 5.74 -14.55 -9.87
CA ASP A 119 6.49 -13.48 -10.54
C ASP A 119 7.31 -12.66 -9.53
N ILE A 120 6.72 -12.37 -8.35
CA ILE A 120 7.40 -11.69 -7.25
C ILE A 120 8.57 -12.52 -6.73
N ARG A 121 8.35 -13.83 -6.51
CA ARG A 121 9.40 -14.75 -6.05
C ARG A 121 10.52 -14.89 -7.08
N GLN A 122 10.16 -14.95 -8.37
CA GLN A 122 11.13 -15.04 -9.44
C GLN A 122 11.93 -13.75 -9.60
N ALA A 123 11.28 -12.58 -9.56
CA ALA A 123 11.97 -11.29 -9.60
C ALA A 123 13.06 -11.17 -8.53
N LYS A 124 12.74 -11.59 -7.28
CA LYS A 124 13.73 -11.64 -6.19
C LYS A 124 14.94 -12.51 -6.52
N LYS A 125 14.72 -13.70 -7.11
CA LYS A 125 15.82 -14.61 -7.52
C LYS A 125 16.68 -13.99 -8.64
N ASP A 126 16.03 -13.24 -9.53
CA ASP A 126 16.69 -12.58 -10.66
C ASP A 126 17.35 -11.24 -10.28
N GLY A 127 17.26 -10.84 -9.00
CA GLY A 127 17.80 -9.58 -8.51
C GLY A 127 17.08 -8.35 -9.04
N LYS A 128 15.81 -8.49 -9.43
CA LYS A 128 14.93 -7.41 -9.89
C LYS A 128 13.90 -7.04 -8.83
N PHE A 129 13.46 -5.81 -8.87
CA PHE A 129 12.24 -5.39 -8.18
C PHE A 129 11.00 -5.96 -8.89
N SER A 130 9.87 -5.96 -8.20
CA SER A 130 8.58 -6.30 -8.81
C SER A 130 7.50 -5.31 -8.40
N ALA A 131 6.66 -4.93 -9.36
CA ALA A 131 5.48 -4.11 -9.17
C ALA A 131 4.24 -4.95 -9.41
N ALA A 132 3.42 -5.14 -8.39
CA ALA A 132 2.03 -5.53 -8.55
C ALA A 132 1.16 -4.25 -8.64
N ILE A 133 -0.06 -4.34 -9.12
CA ILE A 133 -0.97 -3.20 -9.22
C ILE A 133 -2.16 -3.41 -8.29
N GLY A 134 -2.38 -2.43 -7.40
CA GLY A 134 -3.61 -2.27 -6.64
C GLY A 134 -4.44 -1.09 -7.16
N ILE A 135 -5.75 -1.20 -7.07
CA ILE A 135 -6.66 -0.08 -7.29
C ILE A 135 -7.18 0.39 -5.95
N GLU A 136 -6.96 1.66 -5.64
CA GLU A 136 -7.57 2.28 -4.48
C GLU A 136 -8.76 3.15 -4.93
N ASN A 137 -9.94 2.80 -4.40
CA ASN A 137 -11.25 3.34 -4.72
C ASN A 137 -11.90 2.76 -5.99
N GLY A 138 -12.75 1.75 -5.82
CA GLY A 138 -13.56 1.16 -6.87
C GLY A 138 -14.51 2.13 -7.59
N TYR A 139 -14.56 3.40 -7.18
CA TYR A 139 -15.26 4.48 -7.86
C TYR A 139 -14.96 4.54 -9.37
N ILE A 140 -13.74 4.19 -9.78
CA ILE A 140 -13.27 4.23 -11.16
C ILE A 140 -14.01 3.28 -12.12
N ILE A 141 -14.70 2.25 -11.60
CA ILE A 141 -15.51 1.36 -12.46
C ILE A 141 -16.86 1.97 -12.83
N GLY A 142 -17.25 3.09 -12.19
CA GLY A 142 -18.58 3.65 -12.36
C GLY A 142 -19.66 2.61 -12.11
N LYS A 143 -20.62 2.52 -13.02
CA LYS A 143 -21.69 1.49 -13.03
C LYS A 143 -21.44 0.39 -14.07
N ASN A 144 -20.23 0.31 -14.63
CA ASN A 144 -19.87 -0.67 -15.65
C ASN A 144 -18.98 -1.77 -15.07
N ILE A 145 -19.59 -2.90 -14.68
CA ILE A 145 -18.91 -4.04 -14.07
C ILE A 145 -17.85 -4.67 -15.01
N ASN A 146 -18.01 -4.54 -16.33
CA ASN A 146 -17.04 -5.09 -17.29
C ASN A 146 -15.68 -4.41 -17.23
N LEU A 147 -15.58 -3.23 -16.63
CA LEU A 147 -14.29 -2.58 -16.39
C LEU A 147 -13.39 -3.35 -15.43
N LEU A 148 -13.94 -4.24 -14.60
CA LEU A 148 -13.12 -5.13 -13.75
C LEU A 148 -12.24 -6.04 -14.60
N GLN A 149 -12.76 -6.61 -15.69
CA GLN A 149 -11.95 -7.38 -16.63
C GLN A 149 -10.84 -6.51 -17.26
N THR A 150 -11.19 -5.33 -17.73
CA THR A 150 -10.21 -4.39 -18.32
C THR A 150 -9.07 -4.08 -17.34
N PHE A 151 -9.39 -3.83 -16.07
CA PHE A 151 -8.38 -3.52 -15.06
C PHE A 151 -7.57 -4.76 -14.65
N TYR A 152 -8.18 -5.94 -14.62
CA TYR A 152 -7.46 -7.20 -14.44
C TYR A 152 -6.44 -7.42 -15.57
N ASP A 153 -6.85 -7.23 -16.82
CA ASP A 153 -5.99 -7.36 -18.00
C ASP A 153 -4.84 -6.33 -17.99
N LEU A 154 -5.07 -5.15 -17.39
CA LEU A 154 -4.04 -4.14 -17.15
C LEU A 154 -3.13 -4.47 -15.95
N GLY A 155 -3.37 -5.57 -15.25
CA GLY A 155 -2.52 -6.07 -14.19
C GLY A 155 -3.02 -5.78 -12.77
N ALA A 156 -4.21 -5.22 -12.56
CA ALA A 156 -4.76 -5.04 -11.23
C ALA A 156 -5.00 -6.38 -10.53
N ARG A 157 -4.58 -6.50 -9.25
CA ARG A 157 -4.71 -7.73 -8.45
C ARG A 157 -5.44 -7.54 -7.14
N TYR A 158 -5.70 -6.30 -6.74
CA TYR A 158 -6.70 -5.99 -5.72
C TYR A 158 -7.46 -4.69 -6.04
N ILE A 159 -8.65 -4.53 -5.46
CA ILE A 159 -9.45 -3.30 -5.53
C ILE A 159 -10.01 -3.00 -4.15
N THR A 160 -9.68 -1.81 -3.63
CA THR A 160 -10.32 -1.22 -2.45
C THR A 160 -11.70 -0.72 -2.83
N LEU A 161 -12.76 -1.19 -2.17
CA LEU A 161 -14.15 -0.97 -2.60
C LEU A 161 -14.56 0.51 -2.57
N SER A 162 -14.14 1.28 -1.58
CA SER A 162 -14.29 2.74 -1.53
C SER A 162 -13.07 3.39 -0.90
N HIS A 163 -12.98 4.73 -0.96
CA HIS A 163 -11.98 5.54 -0.25
C HIS A 163 -12.68 6.48 0.74
N ILE A 164 -12.19 7.69 0.99
CA ILE A 164 -12.93 8.72 1.76
C ILE A 164 -14.12 9.20 0.91
N GLY A 165 -15.32 8.99 1.42
CA GLY A 165 -16.61 9.22 0.75
C GLY A 165 -17.25 7.93 0.26
N HIS A 166 -18.58 7.86 0.40
CA HIS A 166 -19.38 6.76 -0.13
C HIS A 166 -19.34 6.74 -1.65
N ASN A 167 -19.36 5.54 -2.24
CA ASN A 167 -19.45 5.41 -3.68
C ASN A 167 -20.57 4.44 -4.09
N GLN A 168 -20.68 4.12 -5.37
CA GLN A 168 -21.70 3.24 -5.91
C GLN A 168 -21.56 1.77 -5.46
N ILE A 169 -20.44 1.41 -4.81
CA ILE A 169 -20.12 0.05 -4.37
C ILE A 169 -20.37 -0.11 -2.86
N SER A 170 -19.85 0.82 -2.05
CA SER A 170 -19.73 0.66 -0.61
C SER A 170 -19.80 1.96 0.17
N ASP A 171 -20.29 1.87 1.38
CA ASP A 171 -20.10 2.91 2.38
C ASP A 171 -18.65 2.95 2.83
N SER A 172 -18.14 4.17 2.99
CA SER A 172 -16.81 4.48 3.51
C SER A 172 -16.82 4.59 5.03
N SER A 173 -15.70 4.27 5.69
CA SER A 173 -15.47 4.56 7.10
C SER A 173 -15.43 6.06 7.42
N ILE A 174 -15.18 6.89 6.40
CA ILE A 174 -15.16 8.36 6.52
C ILE A 174 -16.05 8.97 5.44
N PRO A 175 -17.30 9.37 5.78
CA PRO A 175 -18.17 10.11 4.87
C PRO A 175 -17.54 11.44 4.45
N LYS A 176 -17.68 11.85 3.18
CA LYS A 176 -17.06 13.05 2.62
C LYS A 176 -18.00 14.24 2.66
N LYS A 177 -17.83 15.09 3.65
CA LYS A 177 -18.66 16.28 3.88
C LYS A 177 -18.76 17.21 2.66
N SER A 178 -17.71 17.33 1.85
CA SER A 178 -17.73 18.15 0.63
C SER A 178 -18.62 17.59 -0.49
N LEU A 179 -18.96 16.30 -0.43
CA LEU A 179 -19.93 15.64 -1.30
C LEU A 179 -21.32 15.53 -0.65
N LYS A 180 -21.49 16.11 0.55
CA LYS A 180 -22.73 16.04 1.33
C LYS A 180 -23.14 14.62 1.69
N ASP A 181 -22.15 13.73 1.89
CA ASP A 181 -22.41 12.35 2.30
C ASP A 181 -23.20 12.31 3.62
N LEU A 182 -24.21 11.46 3.65
CA LEU A 182 -24.89 11.05 4.86
C LEU A 182 -23.97 10.15 5.70
N PRO A 183 -24.30 9.85 6.97
CA PRO A 183 -23.54 8.88 7.76
C PRO A 183 -23.43 7.50 7.08
N GLU A 184 -24.46 7.07 6.38
CA GLU A 184 -24.55 5.84 5.58
C GLU A 184 -25.33 6.13 4.28
N LEU A 185 -24.90 5.53 3.17
CA LEU A 185 -25.61 5.62 1.89
C LEU A 185 -26.31 4.31 1.56
N HIS A 186 -25.70 3.17 1.90
CA HIS A 186 -26.17 1.84 1.53
C HIS A 186 -26.45 0.93 2.75
N GLY A 187 -26.04 1.35 3.95
CA GLY A 187 -26.01 0.47 5.13
C GLY A 187 -24.96 -0.64 5.00
N GLY A 188 -23.84 -0.29 4.34
CA GLY A 188 -22.72 -1.19 4.05
C GLY A 188 -22.45 -1.30 2.54
N LEU A 189 -22.62 -2.49 1.96
CA LEU A 189 -22.48 -2.72 0.51
C LEU A 189 -23.78 -2.39 -0.24
N SER A 190 -23.66 -1.73 -1.38
CA SER A 190 -24.79 -1.58 -2.29
C SER A 190 -25.13 -2.91 -3.00
N PRO A 191 -26.34 -3.05 -3.60
CA PRO A 191 -26.64 -4.18 -4.48
C PRO A 191 -25.64 -4.34 -5.65
N PHE A 192 -25.13 -3.21 -6.18
CA PHE A 192 -24.08 -3.23 -7.20
C PHE A 192 -22.74 -3.70 -6.61
N GLY A 193 -22.38 -3.25 -5.40
CA GLY A 193 -21.15 -3.67 -4.70
C GLY A 193 -21.10 -5.16 -4.45
N LYS A 194 -22.23 -5.80 -4.15
CA LYS A 194 -22.30 -7.28 -4.00
C LYS A 194 -21.96 -7.98 -5.32
N LYS A 195 -22.44 -7.48 -6.46
CA LYS A 195 -22.07 -8.01 -7.79
C LYS A 195 -20.60 -7.77 -8.12
N VAL A 196 -20.06 -6.62 -7.71
CA VAL A 196 -18.62 -6.29 -7.88
C VAL A 196 -17.75 -7.30 -7.16
N ILE A 197 -18.04 -7.64 -5.90
CA ILE A 197 -17.29 -8.64 -5.14
C ILE A 197 -17.34 -10.01 -5.82
N SER A 198 -18.53 -10.47 -6.26
CA SER A 198 -18.65 -11.73 -7.00
C SER A 198 -17.76 -11.73 -8.23
N LYS A 199 -17.83 -10.67 -9.06
CA LYS A 199 -17.02 -10.58 -10.28
C LYS A 199 -15.52 -10.46 -9.99
N MET A 200 -15.11 -9.82 -8.88
CA MET A 200 -13.71 -9.80 -8.45
C MET A 200 -13.21 -11.21 -8.12
N ASN A 201 -14.02 -12.01 -7.40
CA ASN A 201 -13.67 -13.40 -7.11
C ASN A 201 -13.52 -14.23 -8.39
N ASP A 202 -14.45 -14.10 -9.34
CA ASP A 202 -14.41 -14.82 -10.63
C ASP A 202 -13.15 -14.47 -11.45
N LEU A 203 -12.60 -13.27 -11.28
CA LEU A 203 -11.40 -12.79 -11.96
C LEU A 203 -10.10 -13.05 -11.20
N GLY A 204 -10.14 -13.48 -9.94
CA GLY A 204 -8.94 -13.58 -9.09
C GLY A 204 -8.42 -12.23 -8.59
N ILE A 205 -9.27 -11.21 -8.52
CA ILE A 205 -8.96 -9.92 -7.93
C ILE A 205 -9.27 -9.99 -6.44
N MET A 206 -8.26 -9.76 -5.57
CA MET A 206 -8.46 -9.72 -4.13
C MET A 206 -9.38 -8.56 -3.73
N VAL A 207 -10.36 -8.85 -2.87
CA VAL A 207 -11.25 -7.82 -2.31
C VAL A 207 -10.55 -7.12 -1.17
N ASP A 208 -10.30 -5.81 -1.33
CA ASP A 208 -9.69 -5.00 -0.28
C ASP A 208 -10.75 -4.22 0.50
N ILE A 209 -10.77 -4.45 1.81
CA ILE A 209 -11.71 -3.83 2.75
C ILE A 209 -11.14 -2.62 3.50
N SER A 210 -9.93 -2.18 3.18
CA SER A 210 -9.43 -0.90 3.69
C SER A 210 -10.38 0.23 3.29
N HIS A 211 -10.51 1.28 4.10
CA HIS A 211 -11.38 2.45 3.90
C HIS A 211 -12.89 2.24 4.01
N ILE A 212 -13.43 1.04 3.84
CA ILE A 212 -14.88 0.84 3.90
C ILE A 212 -15.42 0.87 5.32
N SER A 213 -16.72 1.09 5.49
CA SER A 213 -17.36 1.09 6.81
C SER A 213 -17.32 -0.31 7.46
N ASP A 214 -17.41 -0.37 8.78
CA ASP A 214 -17.43 -1.65 9.52
C ASP A 214 -18.55 -2.59 9.02
N LYS A 215 -19.73 -2.05 8.73
CA LYS A 215 -20.84 -2.84 8.16
C LYS A 215 -20.49 -3.39 6.77
N ALA A 216 -19.90 -2.56 5.91
CA ALA A 216 -19.47 -2.99 4.59
C ALA A 216 -18.36 -4.05 4.67
N ALA A 217 -17.40 -3.91 5.60
CA ALA A 217 -16.32 -4.86 5.80
C ALA A 217 -16.86 -6.23 6.22
N ILE A 218 -17.79 -6.29 7.20
CA ILE A 218 -18.43 -7.52 7.62
C ILE A 218 -19.16 -8.18 6.43
N GLN A 219 -19.95 -7.40 5.68
CA GLN A 219 -20.69 -7.92 4.52
C GLN A 219 -19.75 -8.41 3.41
N ALA A 220 -18.63 -7.72 3.18
CA ALA A 220 -17.64 -8.14 2.18
C ALA A 220 -16.94 -9.45 2.56
N ILE A 221 -16.54 -9.60 3.84
CA ILE A 221 -15.92 -10.81 4.37
C ILE A 221 -16.89 -12.02 4.25
N GLU A 222 -18.16 -11.83 4.56
CA GLU A 222 -19.16 -12.90 4.49
C GLU A 222 -19.50 -13.29 3.03
N LEU A 223 -19.51 -12.31 2.12
CA LEU A 223 -19.90 -12.52 0.73
C LEU A 223 -18.77 -13.08 -0.13
N SER A 224 -17.54 -12.70 0.15
CA SER A 224 -16.38 -13.13 -0.66
C SER A 224 -16.18 -14.64 -0.57
N LYS A 225 -16.03 -15.30 -1.72
CA LYS A 225 -15.71 -16.72 -1.84
C LYS A 225 -14.23 -17.02 -1.63
N VAL A 226 -13.39 -15.99 -1.64
CA VAL A 226 -11.95 -16.05 -1.40
C VAL A 226 -11.59 -15.15 -0.22
N PRO A 227 -10.43 -15.38 0.44
CA PRO A 227 -10.00 -14.52 1.53
C PRO A 227 -9.90 -13.05 1.09
N VAL A 228 -10.32 -12.14 1.97
CA VAL A 228 -10.19 -10.69 1.75
C VAL A 228 -8.86 -10.17 2.28
N ILE A 229 -8.47 -8.99 1.81
CA ILE A 229 -7.34 -8.26 2.39
C ILE A 229 -7.81 -6.94 3.03
N ALA A 230 -7.09 -6.47 4.04
CA ALA A 230 -7.05 -5.05 4.39
C ALA A 230 -5.67 -4.55 3.97
N SER A 231 -5.56 -3.94 2.80
CA SER A 231 -4.28 -3.61 2.15
C SER A 231 -3.45 -2.60 2.94
N HIS A 232 -4.10 -1.74 3.76
CA HIS A 232 -3.45 -0.72 4.59
C HIS A 232 -4.40 -0.25 5.71
N SER A 233 -4.44 -0.99 6.82
CA SER A 233 -5.26 -0.68 8.00
C SER A 233 -4.56 -1.12 9.28
N SER A 234 -4.70 -0.32 10.36
CA SER A 234 -4.10 -0.64 11.66
C SER A 234 -5.15 -1.07 12.68
N VAL A 235 -4.82 -1.09 13.97
CA VAL A 235 -5.67 -1.63 15.06
C VAL A 235 -6.40 -0.52 15.76
N ARG A 236 -7.74 -0.60 15.82
CA ARG A 236 -8.59 0.42 16.46
C ARG A 236 -8.47 0.43 17.98
N SER A 237 -8.23 -0.71 18.59
CA SER A 237 -8.04 -0.84 20.04
C SER A 237 -6.75 -0.14 20.52
N ILE A 238 -5.74 0.06 19.65
CA ILE A 238 -4.54 0.85 19.96
C ILE A 238 -4.78 2.34 19.62
N ALA A 239 -5.25 2.63 18.41
CA ALA A 239 -5.53 3.98 17.96
C ALA A 239 -6.97 4.06 17.45
N ASN A 240 -7.87 4.68 18.24
CA ASN A 240 -9.31 4.75 17.95
C ASN A 240 -9.62 5.67 16.76
N HIS A 241 -9.22 5.24 15.59
CA HIS A 241 -9.44 5.94 14.32
C HIS A 241 -10.40 5.14 13.43
N PRO A 242 -11.36 5.75 12.70
CA PRO A 242 -12.34 5.04 11.88
C PRO A 242 -11.72 4.22 10.73
N ARG A 243 -10.48 4.53 10.33
CA ARG A 243 -9.71 3.77 9.33
C ARG A 243 -9.08 2.49 9.87
N ASN A 244 -9.00 2.35 11.20
CA ASN A 244 -8.46 1.19 11.88
C ASN A 244 -9.55 0.13 12.10
N LEU A 245 -9.14 -1.13 12.10
CA LEU A 245 -10.04 -2.27 12.25
C LEU A 245 -10.32 -2.57 13.71
N PRO A 246 -11.59 -2.77 14.10
CA PRO A 246 -11.96 -3.26 15.43
C PRO A 246 -11.70 -4.78 15.52
N ASP A 247 -11.52 -5.28 16.73
CA ASP A 247 -11.14 -6.67 17.00
C ASP A 247 -12.09 -7.72 16.37
N ASN A 248 -13.38 -7.43 16.34
CA ASN A 248 -14.38 -8.33 15.74
C ASN A 248 -14.20 -8.48 14.21
N ILE A 249 -13.73 -7.44 13.52
CA ILE A 249 -13.42 -7.52 12.09
C ILE A 249 -12.07 -8.21 11.87
N ILE A 250 -11.05 -7.91 12.71
CA ILE A 250 -9.76 -8.61 12.67
C ILE A 250 -9.96 -10.13 12.80
N LYS A 251 -10.77 -10.57 13.77
CA LYS A 251 -11.10 -11.99 13.97
C LYS A 251 -11.80 -12.60 12.76
N ARG A 252 -12.80 -11.91 12.17
CA ARG A 252 -13.51 -12.40 10.98
C ARG A 252 -12.59 -12.53 9.76
N ILE A 253 -11.64 -11.58 9.56
CA ILE A 253 -10.65 -11.69 8.50
C ILE A 253 -9.82 -12.95 8.67
N ALA A 254 -9.35 -13.23 9.89
CA ALA A 254 -8.57 -14.43 10.20
C ALA A 254 -9.39 -15.73 10.05
N GLU A 255 -10.64 -15.76 10.54
CA GLU A 255 -11.56 -16.89 10.37
C GLU A 255 -11.81 -17.27 8.89
N LYS A 256 -11.68 -16.29 7.99
CA LYS A 256 -11.82 -16.46 6.53
C LYS A 256 -10.45 -16.50 5.81
N ASN A 257 -9.36 -16.79 6.52
CA ASN A 257 -8.00 -16.87 5.99
C ASN A 257 -7.47 -15.60 5.28
N GLY A 258 -8.05 -14.43 5.56
CA GLY A 258 -7.62 -13.15 5.01
C GLY A 258 -6.29 -12.67 5.60
N VAL A 259 -5.91 -11.42 5.29
CA VAL A 259 -4.69 -10.80 5.82
C VAL A 259 -4.90 -9.30 6.02
N ILE A 260 -4.26 -8.77 7.07
CA ILE A 260 -4.29 -7.36 7.46
C ILE A 260 -2.88 -6.80 7.30
N GLN A 261 -2.71 -5.83 6.42
CA GLN A 261 -1.46 -5.11 6.25
C GLN A 261 -1.49 -3.87 7.15
N VAL A 262 -0.73 -3.92 8.26
CA VAL A 262 -0.60 -2.78 9.17
C VAL A 262 0.03 -1.63 8.41
N VAL A 263 -0.55 -0.42 8.53
CA VAL A 263 -0.14 0.73 7.74
C VAL A 263 0.65 1.75 8.56
N ALA A 264 1.78 2.21 8.02
CA ALA A 264 2.64 3.21 8.64
C ALA A 264 2.11 4.65 8.45
N PHE A 265 0.81 4.86 8.63
CA PHE A 265 0.21 6.19 8.60
C PHE A 265 0.11 6.75 10.02
N SER A 266 0.79 7.87 10.29
CA SER A 266 1.04 8.33 11.66
C SER A 266 -0.20 8.45 12.55
N SER A 267 -1.34 8.97 12.01
CA SER A 267 -2.57 9.08 12.79
C SER A 267 -3.34 7.77 12.99
N TYR A 268 -2.96 6.71 12.27
CA TYR A 268 -3.54 5.37 12.45
C TYR A 268 -2.69 4.51 13.39
N ILE A 269 -1.42 4.88 13.58
CA ILE A 269 -0.54 4.26 14.58
C ILE A 269 -0.76 4.92 15.94
N GLU A 270 -0.77 6.26 16.00
CA GLU A 270 -1.02 7.01 17.24
C GLU A 270 -2.03 8.14 17.00
N LEU A 271 -3.13 8.14 17.75
CA LEU A 271 -4.11 9.21 17.69
C LEU A 271 -3.70 10.40 18.58
N ASN A 272 -2.83 11.25 18.08
CA ASN A 272 -2.41 12.47 18.76
C ASN A 272 -3.30 13.66 18.35
N LEU A 273 -4.39 13.90 19.11
CA LEU A 273 -5.34 14.99 18.83
C LEU A 273 -4.70 16.39 18.90
N LYS A 274 -3.67 16.59 19.73
CA LYS A 274 -2.96 17.88 19.81
C LYS A 274 -2.19 18.12 18.52
N ARG A 275 -1.47 17.10 18.01
CA ARG A 275 -0.79 17.15 16.71
C ARG A 275 -1.78 17.40 15.57
N THR A 276 -2.86 16.64 15.51
CA THR A 276 -3.91 16.78 14.49
C THR A 276 -4.49 18.19 14.45
N ASN A 277 -4.79 18.77 15.63
CA ASN A 277 -5.29 20.12 15.73
C ASN A 277 -4.24 21.17 15.33
N ALA A 278 -2.97 20.98 15.68
CA ALA A 278 -1.89 21.87 15.26
C ALA A 278 -1.73 21.89 13.73
N ILE A 279 -1.72 20.72 13.08
CA ILE A 279 -1.65 20.59 11.63
C ILE A 279 -2.87 21.25 10.96
N LYS A 280 -4.07 21.03 11.49
CA LYS A 280 -5.29 21.66 10.95
C LYS A 280 -5.23 23.21 11.05
N LYS A 281 -4.76 23.75 12.18
CA LYS A 281 -4.57 25.20 12.35
C LYS A 281 -3.54 25.75 11.35
N LEU A 282 -2.42 25.05 11.18
CA LEU A 282 -1.41 25.41 10.19
C LEU A 282 -1.97 25.38 8.77
N GLY A 283 -2.71 24.34 8.41
CA GLY A 283 -3.36 24.24 7.12
C GLY A 283 -4.28 25.44 6.82
N ASN A 284 -5.14 25.79 7.76
CA ASN A 284 -6.03 26.94 7.62
C ASN A 284 -5.24 28.27 7.49
N LEU A 285 -4.19 28.44 8.28
CA LEU A 285 -3.33 29.63 8.20
C LEU A 285 -2.67 29.74 6.81
N VAL A 286 -2.08 28.67 6.32
CA VAL A 286 -1.37 28.68 5.04
C VAL A 286 -2.35 28.86 3.86
N ALA A 287 -3.56 28.29 3.93
CA ALA A 287 -4.61 28.53 2.95
C ALA A 287 -4.98 30.02 2.91
N HIS A 288 -5.27 30.60 4.08
CA HIS A 288 -5.60 32.02 4.20
C HIS A 288 -4.50 32.93 3.63
N LEU A 289 -3.23 32.67 3.99
CA LEU A 289 -2.07 33.42 3.48
C LEU A 289 -1.89 33.27 1.97
N SER A 290 -2.40 32.21 1.38
CA SER A 290 -2.37 31.95 -0.08
C SER A 290 -3.62 32.47 -0.81
N GLY A 291 -4.55 33.12 -0.11
CA GLY A 291 -5.81 33.60 -0.68
C GLY A 291 -6.84 32.50 -0.98
N ASP A 292 -6.69 31.32 -0.39
CA ASP A 292 -7.59 30.21 -0.59
C ASP A 292 -8.54 30.02 0.59
N GLU A 293 -9.80 29.66 0.33
CA GLU A 293 -10.81 29.42 1.38
C GLU A 293 -10.53 28.17 2.21
N ARG A 294 -9.74 27.21 1.66
CA ARG A 294 -9.44 25.94 2.31
C ARG A 294 -8.04 25.43 1.96
N PHE A 295 -7.51 24.60 2.86
CA PHE A 295 -6.24 23.93 2.63
C PHE A 295 -6.33 22.95 1.48
N ILE A 296 -5.42 23.07 0.51
CA ILE A 296 -5.23 22.17 -0.62
C ILE A 296 -3.83 21.57 -0.47
N TYR A 297 -3.75 20.30 -0.11
CA TYR A 297 -2.49 19.64 0.26
C TYR A 297 -1.40 19.80 -0.82
N ASN A 298 -1.68 19.43 -2.06
CA ASN A 298 -0.71 19.49 -3.17
C ASN A 298 -0.19 20.90 -3.50
N LYS A 299 -0.92 21.94 -3.10
CA LYS A 299 -0.55 23.35 -3.25
C LYS A 299 0.19 23.86 -2.01
N HIS A 300 -0.47 23.77 -0.86
CA HIS A 300 -0.06 24.46 0.36
C HIS A 300 1.07 23.76 1.12
N SER A 301 1.13 22.42 1.08
CA SER A 301 2.22 21.65 1.72
C SER A 301 3.61 21.93 1.12
N LYS A 302 3.65 22.46 -0.10
CA LYS A 302 4.90 22.83 -0.79
C LYS A 302 5.43 24.19 -0.38
N THR A 303 4.62 25.03 0.29
CA THR A 303 5.03 26.36 0.74
C THR A 303 6.11 26.28 1.80
N LEU A 304 7.03 27.27 1.80
CA LEU A 304 8.10 27.35 2.80
C LEU A 304 7.51 27.43 4.21
N LYS A 305 6.50 28.29 4.40
CA LYS A 305 5.81 28.44 5.69
C LYS A 305 5.29 27.13 6.24
N TYR A 306 4.58 26.34 5.41
CA TYR A 306 4.07 25.04 5.85
C TYR A 306 5.21 24.09 6.27
N LYS A 307 6.27 24.01 5.46
CA LYS A 307 7.41 23.12 5.74
C LYS A 307 8.15 23.49 7.03
N GLU A 308 8.35 24.78 7.28
CA GLU A 308 9.03 25.27 8.49
C GLU A 308 8.20 25.00 9.74
N GLU A 309 6.91 25.34 9.71
CA GLU A 309 6.02 25.10 10.84
C GLU A 309 5.79 23.61 11.11
N MET A 310 5.77 22.77 10.07
CA MET A 310 5.71 21.34 10.25
C MET A 310 6.95 20.77 10.96
N LYS A 311 8.14 21.35 10.77
CA LYS A 311 9.32 20.98 11.56
C LYS A 311 9.12 21.28 13.05
N VAL A 312 8.50 22.44 13.36
CA VAL A 312 8.19 22.82 14.74
C VAL A 312 7.15 21.87 15.33
N ILE A 313 6.08 21.59 14.58
CA ILE A 313 5.03 20.64 15.01
C ILE A 313 5.64 19.25 15.25
N ASN A 314 6.51 18.76 14.35
CA ASN A 314 7.16 17.46 14.51
C ASN A 314 8.10 17.40 15.73
N LYS A 315 8.72 18.53 16.11
CA LYS A 315 9.54 18.61 17.31
C LYS A 315 8.71 18.60 18.61
N ILE A 316 7.54 19.26 18.58
CA ILE A 316 6.65 19.33 19.78
C ILE A 316 5.82 18.05 19.91
N PHE A 317 5.38 17.50 18.81
CA PHE A 317 4.58 16.29 18.70
C PHE A 317 5.28 15.35 17.70
N PRO A 318 6.25 14.53 18.14
CA PRO A 318 6.98 13.62 17.27
C PRO A 318 6.04 12.66 16.54
N LEU A 319 6.53 12.09 15.44
CA LEU A 319 5.84 11.01 14.76
C LEU A 319 5.90 9.75 15.62
N PRO A 320 4.93 8.85 15.52
CA PRO A 320 5.07 7.50 16.04
C PRO A 320 6.28 6.82 15.39
N THR A 321 6.87 5.89 16.12
CA THR A 321 8.12 5.22 15.76
C THR A 321 7.85 3.86 15.07
N VAL A 322 8.90 3.25 14.53
CA VAL A 322 8.87 1.84 14.09
C VAL A 322 8.44 0.90 15.22
N SER A 323 8.81 1.19 16.48
CA SER A 323 8.36 0.39 17.64
C SER A 323 6.85 0.43 17.80
N ASP A 324 6.24 1.63 17.73
CA ASP A 324 4.78 1.79 17.83
C ASP A 324 4.06 1.09 16.65
N PHE A 325 4.66 1.08 15.47
CA PHE A 325 4.14 0.34 14.32
C PHE A 325 4.15 -1.18 14.56
N VAL A 326 5.24 -1.71 15.12
CA VAL A 326 5.35 -3.14 15.44
C VAL A 326 4.38 -3.54 16.54
N ASP A 327 4.02 -2.65 17.48
CA ASP A 327 3.01 -2.91 18.51
C ASP A 327 1.63 -3.26 17.87
N HIS A 328 1.26 -2.62 16.75
CA HIS A 328 0.06 -3.00 15.99
C HIS A 328 0.18 -4.38 15.35
N ILE A 329 1.34 -4.74 14.84
CA ILE A 329 1.62 -6.09 14.30
C ILE A 329 1.47 -7.12 15.41
N GLU A 330 2.11 -6.89 16.56
CA GLU A 330 2.04 -7.78 17.72
C GLU A 330 0.64 -7.92 18.28
N TYR A 331 -0.14 -6.84 18.29
CA TYR A 331 -1.54 -6.90 18.70
C TYR A 331 -2.34 -7.89 17.83
N ILE A 332 -2.20 -7.82 16.51
CA ILE A 332 -2.87 -8.73 15.59
C ILE A 332 -2.37 -10.17 15.79
N ILE A 333 -1.05 -10.36 15.93
CA ILE A 333 -0.47 -11.68 16.19
C ILE A 333 -1.04 -12.30 17.47
N ASN A 334 -1.12 -11.52 18.54
CA ASN A 334 -1.67 -11.99 19.83
C ASN A 334 -3.17 -12.27 19.76
N LEU A 335 -3.91 -11.54 18.91
CA LEU A 335 -5.36 -11.68 18.79
C LEU A 335 -5.78 -12.87 17.91
N VAL A 336 -5.07 -13.10 16.80
CA VAL A 336 -5.49 -14.07 15.76
C VAL A 336 -4.37 -14.93 15.19
N GLY A 337 -3.10 -14.61 15.47
CA GLY A 337 -1.94 -15.36 14.98
C GLY A 337 -1.17 -14.66 13.86
N ILE A 338 0.06 -15.11 13.64
CA ILE A 338 1.03 -14.49 12.73
C ILE A 338 0.69 -14.65 11.23
N ASP A 339 -0.16 -15.60 10.89
CA ASP A 339 -0.52 -15.91 9.50
C ASP A 339 -1.48 -14.87 8.88
N TYR A 340 -1.96 -13.90 9.67
CA TYR A 340 -3.01 -12.96 9.28
C TYR A 340 -2.55 -11.50 9.29
N VAL A 341 -1.25 -11.24 9.43
CA VAL A 341 -0.70 -9.88 9.49
C VAL A 341 0.42 -9.67 8.48
N GLY A 342 0.53 -8.43 7.99
CA GLY A 342 1.58 -7.98 7.08
C GLY A 342 1.83 -6.48 7.20
N ILE A 343 2.43 -5.88 6.17
CA ILE A 343 3.04 -4.55 6.20
C ILE A 343 2.59 -3.71 5.01
N ALA A 344 2.25 -2.45 5.28
CA ALA A 344 1.99 -1.40 4.31
C ALA A 344 2.66 -0.10 4.72
N SER A 345 3.28 0.60 3.79
CA SER A 345 3.86 1.92 4.08
C SER A 345 2.88 3.07 3.89
N ASP A 346 2.01 2.99 2.89
CA ASP A 346 1.22 4.11 2.37
C ASP A 346 2.13 5.27 1.88
N PHE A 347 3.34 4.94 1.40
CA PHE A 347 4.25 5.92 0.81
C PHE A 347 3.62 6.55 -0.43
N GLY A 348 3.75 7.89 -0.52
CA GLY A 348 3.10 8.67 -1.56
C GLY A 348 1.65 9.05 -1.27
N GLY A 349 0.93 8.28 -0.43
CA GLY A 349 -0.44 8.54 0.03
C GLY A 349 -0.53 9.33 1.34
N GLY A 350 0.56 9.41 2.08
CA GLY A 350 0.64 10.14 3.34
C GLY A 350 1.26 9.35 4.49
N GLY A 351 1.69 8.14 4.21
CA GLY A 351 2.43 7.29 5.13
C GLY A 351 3.83 7.81 5.43
N GLY A 352 4.40 7.23 6.47
CA GLY A 352 5.72 7.57 7.01
C GLY A 352 5.69 7.84 8.50
N ILE A 353 6.57 7.16 9.22
CA ILE A 353 6.74 7.22 10.68
C ILE A 353 8.22 7.42 10.99
N ASP A 354 8.56 7.75 12.23
CA ASP A 354 9.96 7.93 12.62
C ASP A 354 10.72 6.59 12.53
N GLY A 355 11.81 6.61 11.77
CA GLY A 355 12.60 5.43 11.42
C GLY A 355 12.10 4.65 10.20
N TRP A 356 10.99 5.09 9.55
CA TRP A 356 10.52 4.57 8.26
C TRP A 356 9.78 5.68 7.49
N ILE A 357 10.53 6.72 7.09
CA ILE A 357 10.00 7.89 6.36
C ILE A 357 9.94 7.64 4.85
N ASP A 358 10.82 6.79 4.33
CA ASP A 358 10.83 6.39 2.92
C ASP A 358 11.40 4.96 2.75
N ALA A 359 11.38 4.45 1.53
CA ALA A 359 11.77 3.07 1.25
C ALA A 359 13.23 2.75 1.60
N SER A 360 14.11 3.75 1.77
CA SER A 360 15.52 3.51 2.17
C SER A 360 15.68 3.00 3.61
N GLU A 361 14.64 3.19 4.43
CA GLU A 361 14.60 2.80 5.85
C GLU A 361 13.82 1.50 6.09
N THR A 362 13.31 0.83 5.04
CA THR A 362 12.49 -0.39 5.13
C THR A 362 13.12 -1.50 5.97
N LYS A 363 14.45 -1.62 5.95
CA LYS A 363 15.19 -2.58 6.79
C LYS A 363 14.97 -2.40 8.29
N ASN A 364 14.60 -1.20 8.76
CA ASN A 364 14.36 -0.93 10.17
C ASN A 364 13.17 -1.72 10.72
N ILE A 365 12.15 -1.98 9.89
CA ILE A 365 11.03 -2.87 10.25
C ILE A 365 11.53 -4.30 10.51
N THR A 366 12.39 -4.81 9.61
CA THR A 366 13.00 -6.14 9.80
C THR A 366 13.85 -6.22 11.07
N LEU A 367 14.59 -5.14 11.36
CA LEU A 367 15.42 -5.07 12.59
C LEU A 367 14.53 -5.07 13.84
N ALA A 368 13.48 -4.24 13.86
CA ALA A 368 12.56 -4.17 14.99
C ALA A 368 11.83 -5.52 15.24
N LEU A 369 11.39 -6.22 14.18
CA LEU A 369 10.81 -7.56 14.34
C LEU A 369 11.83 -8.56 14.93
N LYS A 370 13.11 -8.51 14.52
CA LYS A 370 14.18 -9.35 15.10
C LYS A 370 14.43 -9.01 16.57
N GLU A 371 14.48 -7.73 16.92
CA GLU A 371 14.66 -7.26 18.30
C GLU A 371 13.52 -7.71 19.22
N ARG A 372 12.30 -7.85 18.68
CA ARG A 372 11.12 -8.42 19.37
C ARG A 372 11.16 -9.96 19.43
N GLY A 373 12.18 -10.62 18.87
CA GLY A 373 12.38 -12.08 18.97
C GLY A 373 11.67 -12.90 17.89
N TYR A 374 11.12 -12.28 16.85
CA TYR A 374 10.49 -13.02 15.74
C TYR A 374 11.51 -13.84 14.96
N SER A 375 11.17 -15.10 14.68
CA SER A 375 12.01 -16.00 13.90
C SER A 375 12.12 -15.57 12.43
N LYS A 376 13.08 -16.15 11.70
CA LYS A 376 13.17 -15.94 10.25
C LYS A 376 11.89 -16.33 9.50
N SER A 377 11.22 -17.38 9.93
CA SER A 377 9.96 -17.85 9.37
C SER A 377 8.86 -16.81 9.58
N ASP A 378 8.75 -16.29 10.81
CA ASP A 378 7.74 -15.29 11.16
C ASP A 378 7.90 -14.00 10.36
N ILE A 379 9.15 -13.51 10.25
CA ILE A 379 9.46 -12.31 9.47
C ILE A 379 9.12 -12.49 7.98
N LYS A 380 9.34 -13.69 7.40
CA LYS A 380 8.91 -13.98 6.03
C LYS A 380 7.39 -13.92 5.87
N LYS A 381 6.64 -14.50 6.84
CA LYS A 381 5.18 -14.44 6.84
C LYS A 381 4.68 -13.00 6.83
N VAL A 382 5.16 -12.19 7.76
CA VAL A 382 4.75 -10.78 7.92
C VAL A 382 5.12 -9.93 6.69
N TRP A 383 6.32 -10.13 6.10
CA TRP A 383 6.72 -9.34 4.93
C TRP A 383 5.99 -9.70 3.65
N SER A 384 5.77 -10.99 3.38
CA SER A 384 5.27 -11.36 2.06
C SER A 384 4.40 -12.61 2.03
N GLU A 385 4.76 -13.69 2.77
CA GLU A 385 4.11 -14.98 2.56
C GLU A 385 2.61 -14.95 2.85
N ASN A 386 2.17 -14.13 3.83
CA ASN A 386 0.76 -14.04 4.18
C ASN A 386 -0.09 -13.40 3.07
N ILE A 387 0.35 -12.27 2.50
CA ILE A 387 -0.38 -11.64 1.40
C ILE A 387 -0.28 -12.47 0.11
N LEU A 388 0.89 -13.09 -0.16
CA LEU A 388 1.06 -13.96 -1.33
C LEU A 388 0.20 -15.22 -1.24
N ARG A 389 -0.05 -15.75 -0.04
CA ARG A 389 -1.01 -16.84 0.21
C ARG A 389 -2.41 -16.41 -0.21
N VAL A 390 -2.90 -15.26 0.28
CA VAL A 390 -4.24 -14.77 -0.06
C VAL A 390 -4.37 -14.52 -1.57
N TRP A 391 -3.35 -13.93 -2.19
CA TRP A 391 -3.35 -13.74 -3.64
C TRP A 391 -3.38 -15.09 -4.38
N THR A 392 -2.59 -16.08 -3.94
CA THR A 392 -2.61 -17.43 -4.53
C THR A 392 -3.99 -18.08 -4.41
N GLU A 393 -4.69 -17.91 -3.28
CA GLU A 393 -6.04 -18.46 -3.09
C GLU A 393 -7.05 -17.81 -4.05
N ALA A 394 -6.97 -16.49 -4.25
CA ALA A 394 -7.83 -15.78 -5.20
C ALA A 394 -7.56 -16.21 -6.67
N ASP A 395 -6.31 -16.35 -7.06
CA ASP A 395 -5.89 -16.78 -8.39
C ASP A 395 -6.32 -18.23 -8.69
N ASN A 396 -6.12 -19.12 -7.72
CA ASN A 396 -6.55 -20.53 -7.83
C ASN A 396 -8.08 -20.68 -7.89
N PHE A 397 -8.84 -19.81 -7.23
CA PHE A 397 -10.31 -19.83 -7.31
C PHE A 397 -10.76 -19.48 -8.72
N SER A 398 -10.27 -18.39 -9.29
CA SER A 398 -10.62 -17.94 -10.63
C SER A 398 -10.25 -18.98 -11.71
N SER A 399 -9.12 -19.63 -11.56
CA SER A 399 -8.69 -20.70 -12.48
C SER A 399 -9.59 -21.93 -12.43
N ARG A 400 -10.17 -22.26 -11.29
CA ARG A 400 -11.15 -23.36 -11.13
C ARG A 400 -12.50 -23.03 -11.73
N GLU A 401 -13.01 -21.81 -11.51
CA GLU A 401 -14.28 -21.35 -12.10
C GLU A 401 -14.16 -21.32 -13.64
N ALA A 402 -13.05 -20.81 -14.19
CA ALA A 402 -12.83 -20.80 -15.64
C ALA A 402 -12.79 -22.22 -16.27
N MET A 403 -12.30 -23.24 -15.54
CA MET A 403 -12.36 -24.62 -16.01
C MET A 403 -13.78 -25.20 -15.93
N HIS A 404 -14.56 -24.85 -14.90
CA HIS A 404 -15.95 -25.32 -14.75
C HIS A 404 -16.81 -24.80 -15.90
N ASP A 405 -16.68 -23.51 -16.24
CA ASP A 405 -17.42 -22.88 -17.35
C ASP A 405 -17.06 -23.46 -18.74
N LEU A 406 -15.94 -24.19 -18.87
CA LEU A 406 -15.57 -24.88 -20.13
C LEU A 406 -16.21 -26.25 -20.28
N PHE A 407 -16.77 -26.83 -19.21
CA PHE A 407 -17.33 -28.18 -19.20
C PHE A 407 -18.86 -28.18 -18.97
N ASP A 408 -19.47 -27.03 -18.65
CA ASP A 408 -20.92 -26.80 -18.63
C ASP A 408 -21.38 -26.17 -19.95
#